data_9499a5e07b6e332eb1a02d7ffb2b9234
#
_entry.id   9499a5e07b6e332eb1a02d7ffb2b9234
#
_cell.length_a   1.000
_cell.length_b   1.000
_cell.length_c   1.000
_cell.angle_alpha   90.00
_cell.angle_beta   90.00
_cell.angle_gamma   90.00
#
_symmetry.space_group_name_H-M   'P 1'
#
loop_
_entity.id
_entity.type
_entity.pdbx_description
1 polymer ?
#
loop_
_entity_poly.entity_id
_entity_poly.type
_entity_poly.pdbx_seq_one_letter_code
_entity_poly.pdbx_strand_id
1 'polypeptide(L)'
;MANVLEIIKNEITQDYYKNNFPNDGQRFVAWYMRNIHLLDQRQAKDAITDGANDKQIDAVYIDEDEQKIYIVQGKYYLGESVDATPVREVISAWSQFSNLAQLQENANSKLKTKISEIATALEDDSYCVCFELITTSIFTDAAMDDIHSFQTKLSEEDDAELNYSTQFSVVDKQGLEDAYSCVIEQTNPTLNHTIKLEVGKYMTTELGATSVIVAAMPLKECIKLPGIKDGSLFQKNVRQSFGINNTVNKKIKKTINDPNKCGDFFFFHNGITAICNKIQECGNGEFKLYGLNVVNGCQSLNTILSCSENVRKRDDAYVLFRFYEIPQRDRADSISINTNTQSAVKARDLRSNSKQILKLKKAYEAKYSNGFFATKRGEIIPADKDKQSCIQ
;
A
#
# COMPACT_ATOMS: atom_id res chain seq x y z
N MET A 1 -9.88 8.41 -12.08
CA MET A 1 -9.48 7.77 -10.81
C MET A 1 -10.60 6.86 -10.37
N ALA A 2 -10.32 5.69 -9.80
CA ALA A 2 -11.37 4.88 -9.21
C ALA A 2 -11.95 5.65 -8.02
N ASN A 3 -13.26 5.71 -7.90
CA ASN A 3 -13.93 6.37 -6.78
C ASN A 3 -13.60 5.58 -5.50
N VAL A 4 -12.94 6.19 -4.52
CA VAL A 4 -12.52 5.52 -3.28
C VAL A 4 -13.70 4.89 -2.55
N LEU A 5 -14.91 5.48 -2.65
CA LEU A 5 -16.11 4.91 -2.04
C LEU A 5 -16.51 3.57 -2.67
N GLU A 6 -16.35 3.42 -3.98
CA GLU A 6 -16.59 2.14 -4.65
C GLU A 6 -15.56 1.08 -4.23
N ILE A 7 -14.30 1.51 -4.04
CA ILE A 7 -13.24 0.63 -3.52
C ILE A 7 -13.61 0.18 -2.11
N ILE A 8 -13.92 1.11 -1.21
CA ILE A 8 -14.32 0.81 0.18
C ILE A 8 -15.51 -0.17 0.18
N LYS A 9 -16.58 0.16 -0.56
CA LYS A 9 -17.80 -0.66 -0.65
C LYS A 9 -17.51 -2.09 -1.10
N ASN A 10 -16.62 -2.26 -2.06
CA ASN A 10 -16.24 -3.57 -2.56
C ASN A 10 -15.33 -4.32 -1.59
N GLU A 11 -14.32 -3.65 -1.02
CA GLU A 11 -13.33 -4.30 -0.15
C GLU A 11 -13.90 -4.72 1.20
N ILE A 12 -14.75 -3.90 1.84
CA ILE A 12 -15.38 -4.26 3.13
C ILE A 12 -16.32 -5.46 3.04
N THR A 13 -16.69 -5.88 1.82
CA THR A 13 -17.48 -7.10 1.59
C THR A 13 -16.63 -8.36 1.44
N GLN A 14 -15.31 -8.27 1.44
CA GLN A 14 -14.41 -9.43 1.30
C GLN A 14 -14.32 -10.26 2.58
N ASP A 15 -13.85 -11.49 2.43
CA ASP A 15 -13.82 -12.48 3.50
C ASP A 15 -13.11 -12.01 4.77
N TYR A 16 -11.98 -11.32 4.64
CA TYR A 16 -11.27 -10.80 5.80
C TYR A 16 -12.16 -9.89 6.65
N TYR A 17 -12.82 -8.92 6.03
CA TYR A 17 -13.65 -7.96 6.75
C TYR A 17 -14.93 -8.60 7.29
N LYS A 18 -15.62 -9.40 6.47
CA LYS A 18 -16.86 -10.10 6.88
C LYS A 18 -16.64 -11.07 8.02
N ASN A 19 -15.53 -11.80 8.01
CA ASN A 19 -15.26 -12.84 9.01
C ASN A 19 -14.73 -12.26 10.34
N ASN A 20 -14.22 -11.02 10.35
CA ASN A 20 -13.62 -10.43 11.55
C ASN A 20 -14.46 -9.29 12.15
N PHE A 21 -15.36 -8.66 11.39
CA PHE A 21 -16.12 -7.49 11.82
C PHE A 21 -17.61 -7.65 11.48
N PRO A 22 -18.51 -7.50 12.49
CA PRO A 22 -19.93 -7.85 12.35
C PRO A 22 -20.73 -6.89 11.46
N ASN A 23 -20.37 -5.61 11.39
CA ASN A 23 -21.10 -4.59 10.67
C ASN A 23 -20.21 -3.75 9.76
N ASP A 24 -20.81 -3.01 8.83
CA ASP A 24 -20.09 -2.23 7.83
C ASP A 24 -19.34 -1.01 8.43
N GLY A 25 -19.82 -0.47 9.56
CA GLY A 25 -19.10 0.58 10.29
C GLY A 25 -17.74 0.10 10.77
N GLN A 26 -17.70 -1.03 11.49
CA GLN A 26 -16.44 -1.64 11.94
C GLN A 26 -15.54 -2.05 10.77
N ARG A 27 -16.13 -2.58 9.68
CA ARG A 27 -15.39 -2.94 8.47
C ARG A 27 -14.76 -1.72 7.81
N PHE A 28 -15.46 -0.60 7.78
CA PHE A 28 -14.94 0.66 7.26
C PHE A 28 -13.77 1.19 8.10
N VAL A 29 -13.89 1.21 9.43
CA VAL A 29 -12.80 1.60 10.32
C VAL A 29 -11.60 0.68 10.14
N ALA A 30 -11.81 -0.64 10.08
CA ALA A 30 -10.75 -1.61 9.81
C ALA A 30 -10.11 -1.40 8.42
N TRP A 31 -10.91 -1.04 7.41
CA TRP A 31 -10.42 -0.68 6.08
C TRP A 31 -9.51 0.56 6.16
N TYR A 32 -9.93 1.60 6.87
CA TYR A 32 -9.16 2.82 7.08
C TYR A 32 -7.81 2.52 7.76
N MET A 33 -7.83 1.76 8.86
CA MET A 33 -6.61 1.36 9.56
C MET A 33 -5.64 0.59 8.65
N ARG A 34 -6.17 -0.23 7.75
CA ARG A 34 -5.33 -1.01 6.83
C ARG A 34 -4.80 -0.21 5.65
N ASN A 35 -5.65 0.62 5.04
CA ASN A 35 -5.31 1.27 3.78
C ASN A 35 -4.71 2.68 3.97
N ILE A 36 -5.04 3.38 5.04
CA ILE A 36 -4.49 4.71 5.33
C ILE A 36 -3.35 4.62 6.33
N HIS A 37 -3.55 3.96 7.49
CA HIS A 37 -2.47 3.75 8.46
C HIS A 37 -1.55 2.57 8.11
N LEU A 38 -1.82 1.85 7.03
CA LEU A 38 -0.99 0.75 6.50
C LEU A 38 -0.77 -0.41 7.49
N LEU A 39 -1.70 -0.69 8.37
CA LEU A 39 -1.64 -1.80 9.29
C LEU A 39 -1.84 -3.14 8.57
N ASP A 40 -1.19 -4.19 9.04
CA ASP A 40 -1.48 -5.54 8.57
C ASP A 40 -2.85 -6.04 9.11
N GLN A 41 -3.30 -7.21 8.64
CA GLN A 41 -4.62 -7.77 9.03
C GLN A 41 -4.75 -7.98 10.54
N ARG A 42 -3.68 -8.41 11.20
CA ARG A 42 -3.68 -8.67 12.64
C ARG A 42 -3.68 -7.37 13.43
N GLN A 43 -2.83 -6.43 13.06
CA GLN A 43 -2.74 -5.12 13.70
C GLN A 43 -4.06 -4.34 13.57
N ALA A 44 -4.67 -4.33 12.36
CA ALA A 44 -5.95 -3.67 12.17
C ALA A 44 -7.08 -4.30 12.99
N LYS A 45 -7.11 -5.64 13.09
CA LYS A 45 -8.08 -6.34 13.96
C LYS A 45 -7.89 -6.02 15.43
N ASP A 46 -6.64 -5.95 15.88
CA ASP A 46 -6.28 -5.61 17.26
C ASP A 46 -6.61 -4.14 17.60
N ALA A 47 -6.52 -3.24 16.62
CA ALA A 47 -6.83 -1.83 16.81
C ALA A 47 -8.33 -1.57 17.05
N ILE A 48 -9.26 -2.42 16.53
CA ILE A 48 -10.71 -2.19 16.65
C ILE A 48 -11.21 -2.44 18.07
N THR A 49 -11.74 -1.39 18.67
CA THR A 49 -12.30 -1.37 20.02
C THR A 49 -13.83 -1.23 20.05
N ASP A 50 -14.44 -0.94 18.88
CA ASP A 50 -15.89 -0.75 18.71
C ASP A 50 -16.71 -1.91 19.30
N GLY A 51 -17.79 -1.52 19.99
CA GLY A 51 -18.73 -2.41 20.65
C GLY A 51 -19.47 -1.71 21.78
N ALA A 52 -20.26 -2.45 22.56
CA ALA A 52 -20.93 -1.88 23.72
C ALA A 52 -19.90 -1.28 24.71
N ASN A 53 -20.13 -0.06 25.17
CA ASN A 53 -19.21 0.69 26.05
C ASN A 53 -17.83 1.00 25.47
N ASP A 54 -17.75 1.24 24.15
CA ASP A 54 -16.53 1.70 23.46
C ASP A 54 -16.21 3.19 23.67
N LYS A 55 -17.10 3.93 24.35
CA LYS A 55 -16.93 5.35 24.65
C LYS A 55 -16.73 6.25 23.42
N GLN A 56 -17.34 5.88 22.31
CA GLN A 56 -17.20 6.54 21.01
C GLN A 56 -15.77 6.45 20.44
N ILE A 57 -15.08 5.36 20.76
CA ILE A 57 -13.73 5.05 20.29
C ILE A 57 -13.80 3.73 19.52
N ASP A 58 -13.82 3.82 18.18
CA ASP A 58 -13.98 2.65 17.32
C ASP A 58 -12.67 1.92 17.07
N ALA A 59 -11.55 2.66 17.08
CA ALA A 59 -10.22 2.04 17.01
C ALA A 59 -9.16 2.86 17.77
N VAL A 60 -8.14 2.15 18.25
CA VAL A 60 -6.94 2.72 18.87
C VAL A 60 -5.71 2.08 18.25
N TYR A 61 -4.77 2.91 17.82
CA TYR A 61 -3.47 2.49 17.30
C TYR A 61 -2.36 3.37 17.84
N ILE A 62 -1.32 2.74 18.39
CA ILE A 62 -0.11 3.41 18.87
C ILE A 62 0.98 3.24 17.81
N ASP A 63 1.43 4.33 17.23
CA ASP A 63 2.56 4.38 16.31
C ASP A 63 3.81 4.80 17.06
N GLU A 64 4.61 3.80 17.49
CA GLU A 64 5.86 4.03 18.22
C GLU A 64 6.90 4.78 17.40
N ASP A 65 6.88 4.63 16.08
CA ASP A 65 7.85 5.28 15.20
C ASP A 65 7.55 6.78 15.00
N GLU A 66 6.26 7.15 14.97
CA GLU A 66 5.83 8.56 14.86
C GLU A 66 5.55 9.20 16.23
N GLN A 67 5.61 8.40 17.30
CA GLN A 67 5.22 8.81 18.65
C GLN A 67 3.81 9.42 18.67
N LYS A 68 2.87 8.71 18.04
CA LYS A 68 1.47 9.12 17.92
C LYS A 68 0.53 8.03 18.39
N ILE A 69 -0.49 8.44 19.12
CA ILE A 69 -1.61 7.61 19.55
C ILE A 69 -2.83 8.05 18.76
N TYR A 70 -3.28 7.22 17.85
CA TYR A 70 -4.47 7.48 17.03
C TYR A 70 -5.71 6.93 17.71
N ILE A 71 -6.69 7.82 17.95
CA ILE A 71 -8.01 7.52 18.49
C ILE A 71 -9.01 7.78 17.38
N VAL A 72 -9.57 6.72 16.81
CA VAL A 72 -10.40 6.82 15.60
C VAL A 72 -11.86 6.59 15.91
N GLN A 73 -12.72 7.47 15.40
CA GLN A 73 -14.16 7.28 15.32
C GLN A 73 -14.59 7.28 13.86
N GLY A 74 -15.35 6.27 13.43
CA GLY A 74 -15.79 6.08 12.06
C GLY A 74 -17.30 6.21 11.87
N LYS A 75 -17.70 6.90 10.81
CA LYS A 75 -19.11 7.01 10.40
C LYS A 75 -19.25 6.58 8.94
N TYR A 76 -19.75 5.37 8.74
CA TYR A 76 -19.99 4.82 7.41
C TYR A 76 -21.39 5.18 6.93
N TYR A 77 -21.49 6.20 6.08
CA TYR A 77 -22.74 6.67 5.50
C TYR A 77 -22.78 6.52 3.98
N LEU A 78 -23.91 6.12 3.43
CA LEU A 78 -24.10 5.94 1.99
C LEU A 78 -24.97 7.08 1.43
N GLY A 79 -24.36 8.27 1.26
CA GLY A 79 -24.94 9.34 0.45
C GLY A 79 -25.54 10.54 1.16
N GLU A 80 -25.53 10.59 2.50
CA GLU A 80 -26.00 11.73 3.25
C GLU A 80 -24.85 12.53 3.86
N SER A 81 -25.09 13.81 4.19
CA SER A 81 -24.12 14.63 4.92
C SER A 81 -24.13 14.27 6.41
N VAL A 82 -22.99 14.48 7.06
CA VAL A 82 -22.78 14.23 8.49
C VAL A 82 -23.07 15.51 9.26
N ASP A 83 -23.99 15.45 10.22
CA ASP A 83 -24.28 16.58 11.11
C ASP A 83 -23.22 16.76 12.22
N ALA A 84 -23.42 17.72 13.12
CA ALA A 84 -22.48 18.00 14.20
C ALA A 84 -22.44 16.95 15.31
N THR A 85 -23.35 15.96 15.33
CA THR A 85 -23.43 14.96 16.41
C THR A 85 -22.15 14.16 16.56
N PRO A 86 -21.57 13.55 15.47
CA PRO A 86 -20.31 12.82 15.58
C PRO A 86 -19.14 13.68 16.06
N VAL A 87 -19.10 14.97 15.71
CA VAL A 87 -18.06 15.88 16.19
C VAL A 87 -18.14 16.03 17.71
N ARG A 88 -19.35 16.23 18.23
CA ARG A 88 -19.59 16.35 19.69
C ARG A 88 -19.30 15.05 20.43
N GLU A 89 -19.51 13.91 19.79
CA GLU A 89 -19.13 12.59 20.32
C GLU A 89 -17.61 12.49 20.48
N VAL A 90 -16.81 12.94 19.51
CA VAL A 90 -15.34 12.98 19.60
C VAL A 90 -14.89 13.95 20.71
N ILE A 91 -15.50 15.14 20.81
CA ILE A 91 -15.21 16.10 21.88
C ILE A 91 -15.51 15.48 23.26
N SER A 92 -16.60 14.72 23.37
CA SER A 92 -16.94 13.99 24.60
C SER A 92 -15.92 12.90 24.92
N ALA A 93 -15.47 12.13 23.90
CA ALA A 93 -14.41 11.13 24.07
C ALA A 93 -13.11 11.78 24.53
N TRP A 94 -12.70 12.88 23.89
CA TRP A 94 -11.51 13.64 24.28
C TRP A 94 -11.56 14.11 25.72
N SER A 95 -12.69 14.68 26.16
CA SER A 95 -12.84 15.15 27.55
C SER A 95 -12.69 14.02 28.59
N GLN A 96 -12.99 12.77 28.23
CA GLN A 96 -12.80 11.61 29.11
C GLN A 96 -11.32 11.17 29.19
N PHE A 97 -10.49 11.52 28.20
CA PHE A 97 -9.07 11.22 28.21
C PHE A 97 -8.28 11.95 29.30
N SER A 98 -8.79 13.06 29.81
CA SER A 98 -8.20 13.74 30.99
C SER A 98 -8.17 12.85 32.24
N ASN A 99 -8.96 11.76 32.28
CA ASN A 99 -8.97 10.79 33.36
C ASN A 99 -9.02 9.35 32.83
N LEU A 100 -7.88 8.86 32.37
CA LEU A 100 -7.74 7.52 31.79
C LEU A 100 -8.17 6.40 32.74
N ALA A 101 -7.98 6.55 34.05
CA ALA A 101 -8.40 5.55 35.04
C ALA A 101 -9.93 5.39 35.06
N GLN A 102 -10.66 6.51 35.08
CA GLN A 102 -12.13 6.51 35.03
C GLN A 102 -12.66 6.00 33.67
N LEU A 103 -12.00 6.39 32.58
CA LEU A 103 -12.34 5.91 31.25
C LEU A 103 -12.19 4.39 31.18
N GLN A 104 -11.08 3.83 31.72
CA GLN A 104 -10.79 2.41 31.75
C GLN A 104 -11.85 1.62 32.55
N GLU A 105 -12.27 2.09 33.72
CA GLU A 105 -13.27 1.40 34.55
C GLU A 105 -14.58 1.15 33.78
N ASN A 106 -15.01 2.11 32.98
CA ASN A 106 -16.29 2.10 32.28
C ASN A 106 -16.24 1.62 30.82
N ALA A 107 -15.05 1.25 30.31
CA ALA A 107 -14.83 0.80 28.96
C ALA A 107 -15.11 -0.70 28.78
N ASN A 108 -15.28 -1.13 27.52
CA ASN A 108 -15.30 -2.56 27.18
C ASN A 108 -13.90 -3.20 27.32
N SER A 109 -13.83 -4.52 27.31
CA SER A 109 -12.58 -5.26 27.56
C SER A 109 -11.45 -4.92 26.56
N LYS A 110 -11.77 -4.70 25.29
CA LYS A 110 -10.78 -4.34 24.27
C LYS A 110 -10.22 -2.95 24.51
N LEU A 111 -11.12 -1.98 24.73
CA LEU A 111 -10.72 -0.61 25.02
C LEU A 111 -9.95 -0.49 26.33
N LYS A 112 -10.28 -1.29 27.37
CA LYS A 112 -9.50 -1.38 28.61
C LYS A 112 -8.04 -1.74 28.37
N THR A 113 -7.79 -2.73 27.52
CA THR A 113 -6.44 -3.13 27.13
C THR A 113 -5.71 -1.97 26.43
N LYS A 114 -6.37 -1.34 25.46
CA LYS A 114 -5.80 -0.21 24.72
C LYS A 114 -5.53 1.01 25.60
N ILE A 115 -6.39 1.31 26.57
CA ILE A 115 -6.14 2.39 27.55
C ILE A 115 -4.89 2.09 28.40
N SER A 116 -4.65 0.84 28.79
CA SER A 116 -3.41 0.46 29.49
C SER A 116 -2.17 0.67 28.62
N GLU A 117 -2.25 0.32 27.31
CA GLU A 117 -1.18 0.57 26.36
C GLU A 117 -0.94 2.08 26.17
N ILE A 118 -2.03 2.88 26.05
CA ILE A 118 -1.97 4.36 25.98
C ILE A 118 -1.28 4.93 27.23
N ALA A 119 -1.70 4.52 28.42
CA ALA A 119 -1.13 5.02 29.66
C ALA A 119 0.37 4.76 29.75
N THR A 120 0.83 3.58 29.28
CA THR A 120 2.27 3.27 29.19
C THR A 120 2.98 4.15 28.15
N ALA A 121 2.38 4.38 26.98
CA ALA A 121 2.98 5.23 25.95
C ALA A 121 3.10 6.68 26.41
N LEU A 122 2.12 7.20 27.16
CA LEU A 122 2.08 8.57 27.68
C LEU A 122 3.03 8.79 28.91
N GLU A 123 3.73 7.77 29.37
CA GLU A 123 4.88 7.97 30.28
C GLU A 123 6.04 8.68 29.55
N ASP A 124 6.06 8.65 28.24
CA ASP A 124 6.97 9.41 27.37
C ASP A 124 6.22 10.66 26.84
N ASP A 125 6.66 11.85 27.23
CA ASP A 125 6.09 13.15 26.90
C ASP A 125 6.25 13.52 25.42
N SER A 126 6.97 12.73 24.65
CA SER A 126 7.09 12.91 23.19
C SER A 126 5.87 12.44 22.39
N TYR A 127 4.96 11.67 23.01
CA TYR A 127 3.76 11.20 22.32
C TYR A 127 2.70 12.30 22.15
N CYS A 128 2.09 12.30 20.95
CA CYS A 128 0.93 13.13 20.62
C CYS A 128 -0.32 12.25 20.50
N VAL A 129 -1.42 12.65 21.12
CA VAL A 129 -2.73 11.99 20.96
C VAL A 129 -3.47 12.61 19.79
N CYS A 130 -3.75 11.81 18.76
CA CYS A 130 -4.41 12.23 17.53
C CYS A 130 -5.82 11.66 17.47
N PHE A 131 -6.82 12.48 17.67
CA PHE A 131 -8.21 12.11 17.42
C PHE A 131 -8.53 12.25 15.93
N GLU A 132 -9.11 11.22 15.33
CA GLU A 132 -9.53 11.21 13.94
C GLU A 132 -11.01 10.85 13.82
N LEU A 133 -11.80 11.76 13.24
CA LEU A 133 -13.17 11.48 12.83
C LEU A 133 -13.19 11.21 11.34
N ILE A 134 -13.52 9.97 10.97
CA ILE A 134 -13.50 9.52 9.57
C ILE A 134 -14.92 9.24 9.07
N THR A 135 -15.23 9.63 7.85
CA THR A 135 -16.54 9.35 7.25
C THR A 135 -16.47 9.17 5.74
N THR A 136 -17.38 8.37 5.20
CA THR A 136 -17.58 8.20 3.75
C THR A 136 -18.46 9.29 3.13
N SER A 137 -18.87 10.27 3.91
CA SER A 137 -19.74 11.37 3.50
C SER A 137 -19.06 12.74 3.67
N ILE A 138 -19.78 13.82 3.46
CA ILE A 138 -19.31 15.20 3.66
C ILE A 138 -19.93 15.78 4.94
N PHE A 139 -19.22 16.65 5.63
CA PHE A 139 -19.76 17.35 6.80
C PHE A 139 -20.67 18.50 6.39
N THR A 140 -21.71 18.75 7.19
CA THR A 140 -22.53 19.98 7.06
C THR A 140 -21.76 21.19 7.55
N ASP A 141 -22.20 22.40 7.15
CA ASP A 141 -21.59 23.66 7.62
C ASP A 141 -21.56 23.74 9.15
N ALA A 142 -22.67 23.35 9.83
CA ALA A 142 -22.74 23.32 11.28
C ALA A 142 -21.75 22.35 11.92
N ALA A 143 -21.47 21.21 11.28
CA ALA A 143 -20.44 20.27 11.71
C ALA A 143 -19.04 20.87 11.52
N MET A 144 -18.80 21.57 10.41
CA MET A 144 -17.53 22.25 10.14
C MET A 144 -17.26 23.37 11.14
N ASP A 145 -18.27 24.10 11.57
CA ASP A 145 -18.15 25.13 12.61
C ASP A 145 -17.72 24.51 13.97
N ASP A 146 -18.32 23.38 14.37
CA ASP A 146 -17.94 22.66 15.59
C ASP A 146 -16.51 22.10 15.47
N ILE A 147 -16.12 21.58 14.29
CA ILE A 147 -14.76 21.10 14.00
C ILE A 147 -13.74 22.23 14.18
N HIS A 148 -13.95 23.36 13.51
CA HIS A 148 -13.03 24.50 13.58
C HIS A 148 -12.93 25.05 15.02
N SER A 149 -14.05 25.16 15.73
CA SER A 149 -14.08 25.60 17.11
C SER A 149 -13.28 24.70 18.03
N PHE A 150 -13.39 23.37 17.83
CA PHE A 150 -12.63 22.42 18.63
C PHE A 150 -11.14 22.40 18.29
N GLN A 151 -10.78 22.49 17.01
CA GLN A 151 -9.39 22.61 16.57
C GLN A 151 -8.74 23.88 17.12
N THR A 152 -9.44 25.01 17.09
CA THR A 152 -8.96 26.27 17.66
C THR A 152 -8.74 26.13 19.17
N LYS A 153 -9.72 25.55 19.89
CA LYS A 153 -9.59 25.28 21.32
C LYS A 153 -8.33 24.46 21.64
N LEU A 154 -8.10 23.34 20.92
CA LEU A 154 -6.91 22.49 21.12
C LEU A 154 -5.60 23.22 20.83
N SER A 155 -5.60 24.19 19.89
CA SER A 155 -4.40 24.97 19.57
C SER A 155 -4.11 26.11 20.57
N GLU A 156 -5.13 26.56 21.32
CA GLU A 156 -5.03 27.64 22.31
C GLU A 156 -4.81 27.12 23.74
N GLU A 157 -5.24 25.89 24.02
CA GLU A 157 -4.92 25.20 25.28
C GLU A 157 -3.42 24.86 25.27
N ASP A 158 -2.62 25.73 25.89
CA ASP A 158 -1.27 25.38 26.30
C ASP A 158 -1.36 24.16 27.21
N ASP A 159 -0.68 23.09 26.85
CA ASP A 159 -0.72 21.75 27.47
C ASP A 159 -0.31 21.69 28.96
N ALA A 160 -0.52 22.78 29.69
CA ALA A 160 -0.10 22.94 31.09
C ALA A 160 -0.75 21.95 32.06
N GLU A 161 -1.89 21.35 31.70
CA GLU A 161 -2.58 20.34 32.52
C GLU A 161 -2.37 18.89 32.01
N LEU A 162 -1.97 18.71 30.73
CA LEU A 162 -1.71 17.40 30.14
C LEU A 162 -0.22 17.30 29.76
N ASN A 163 0.42 16.22 30.13
CA ASN A 163 1.82 15.94 29.78
C ASN A 163 2.00 15.50 28.32
N TYR A 164 1.01 15.69 27.46
CA TYR A 164 1.05 15.28 26.05
C TYR A 164 0.25 16.26 25.18
N SER A 165 0.67 16.41 23.93
CA SER A 165 -0.06 17.24 22.95
C SER A 165 -1.25 16.48 22.36
N THR A 166 -2.31 17.23 22.01
CA THR A 166 -3.52 16.67 21.42
C THR A 166 -3.80 17.31 20.06
N GLN A 167 -4.16 16.51 19.08
CA GLN A 167 -4.57 16.96 17.74
C GLN A 167 -5.94 16.37 17.39
N PHE A 168 -6.71 17.10 16.63
CA PHE A 168 -7.97 16.62 16.06
C PHE A 168 -7.98 16.83 14.55
N SER A 169 -8.25 15.77 13.82
CA SER A 169 -8.38 15.77 12.37
C SER A 169 -9.69 15.12 11.93
N VAL A 170 -10.19 15.57 10.81
CA VAL A 170 -11.36 14.97 10.16
C VAL A 170 -10.97 14.50 8.77
N VAL A 171 -11.47 13.33 8.39
CA VAL A 171 -11.25 12.73 7.07
C VAL A 171 -12.61 12.40 6.48
N ASP A 172 -13.14 13.31 5.72
CA ASP A 172 -14.38 13.14 4.99
C ASP A 172 -14.18 12.40 3.66
N LYS A 173 -15.19 12.33 2.83
CA LYS A 173 -15.13 11.70 1.51
C LYS A 173 -13.96 12.21 0.67
N GLN A 174 -13.74 13.51 0.59
CA GLN A 174 -12.65 14.10 -0.18
C GLN A 174 -11.30 13.79 0.47
N GLY A 175 -11.22 13.91 1.80
CA GLY A 175 -10.03 13.54 2.57
C GLY A 175 -9.65 12.07 2.41
N LEU A 176 -10.63 11.15 2.30
CA LEU A 176 -10.39 9.74 2.00
C LEU A 176 -9.81 9.54 0.59
N GLU A 177 -10.33 10.26 -0.42
CA GLU A 177 -9.80 10.21 -1.79
C GLU A 177 -8.36 10.70 -1.84
N ASP A 178 -8.06 11.80 -1.16
CA ASP A 178 -6.73 12.41 -1.12
C ASP A 178 -5.74 11.52 -0.34
N ALA A 179 -6.12 11.05 0.85
CA ALA A 179 -5.29 10.18 1.67
C ALA A 179 -4.99 8.84 0.98
N TYR A 180 -6.00 8.23 0.37
CA TYR A 180 -5.83 6.98 -0.36
C TYR A 180 -4.95 7.16 -1.61
N SER A 181 -5.13 8.26 -2.34
CA SER A 181 -4.27 8.60 -3.49
C SER A 181 -2.82 8.81 -3.06
N CYS A 182 -2.58 9.56 -1.97
CA CYS A 182 -1.26 9.74 -1.39
C CYS A 182 -0.59 8.41 -1.02
N VAL A 183 -1.33 7.52 -0.37
CA VAL A 183 -0.81 6.19 0.00
C VAL A 183 -0.49 5.37 -1.24
N ILE A 184 -1.35 5.37 -2.25
CA ILE A 184 -1.08 4.68 -3.52
C ILE A 184 0.15 5.26 -4.21
N GLU A 185 0.30 6.58 -4.28
CA GLU A 185 1.45 7.23 -4.88
C GLU A 185 2.76 6.91 -4.13
N GLN A 186 2.72 6.90 -2.81
CA GLN A 186 3.89 6.58 -1.97
C GLN A 186 4.26 5.10 -1.99
N THR A 187 3.26 4.20 -2.03
CA THR A 187 3.50 2.75 -2.03
C THR A 187 3.58 2.15 -3.42
N ASN A 188 3.17 2.89 -4.45
CA ASN A 188 2.97 2.37 -5.80
C ASN A 188 2.95 3.54 -6.80
N PRO A 189 4.10 4.03 -7.28
CA PRO A 189 4.08 5.02 -8.35
C PRO A 189 3.24 4.47 -9.49
N THR A 190 2.23 5.23 -9.90
CA THR A 190 1.21 4.79 -10.84
C THR A 190 1.82 4.72 -12.24
N LEU A 191 2.46 3.61 -12.55
CA LEU A 191 2.94 3.34 -13.89
C LEU A 191 1.77 2.92 -14.76
N ASN A 192 1.37 3.81 -15.67
CA ASN A 192 0.38 3.50 -16.68
C ASN A 192 1.10 3.25 -18.00
N HIS A 193 0.75 2.17 -18.69
CA HIS A 193 1.37 1.82 -19.96
C HIS A 193 0.39 1.11 -20.88
N THR A 194 0.51 1.37 -22.19
CA THR A 194 -0.24 0.62 -23.21
C THR A 194 0.70 -0.40 -23.85
N ILE A 195 0.33 -1.67 -23.74
CA ILE A 195 1.03 -2.78 -24.42
C ILE A 195 0.29 -3.15 -25.70
N LYS A 196 1.05 -3.67 -26.66
CA LYS A 196 0.50 -4.23 -27.89
C LYS A 196 0.87 -5.70 -28.01
N LEU A 197 -0.14 -6.55 -27.99
CA LEU A 197 -0.02 -8.01 -28.14
C LEU A 197 -0.46 -8.42 -29.54
N GLU A 198 0.16 -9.46 -30.09
CA GLU A 198 -0.24 -9.98 -31.39
C GLU A 198 -1.52 -10.82 -31.25
N VAL A 199 -2.49 -10.55 -32.12
CA VAL A 199 -3.76 -11.29 -32.18
C VAL A 199 -3.48 -12.78 -32.38
N GLY A 200 -4.11 -13.61 -31.55
CA GLY A 200 -3.89 -15.06 -31.53
C GLY A 200 -2.71 -15.53 -30.67
N LYS A 201 -1.91 -14.60 -30.09
CA LYS A 201 -0.79 -14.93 -29.17
C LYS A 201 -1.08 -14.53 -27.72
N TYR A 202 -2.32 -14.22 -27.38
CA TYR A 202 -2.77 -13.96 -26.02
C TYR A 202 -4.15 -14.57 -25.77
N MET A 203 -4.43 -14.79 -24.51
CA MET A 203 -5.73 -15.20 -23.99
C MET A 203 -6.14 -14.23 -22.87
N THR A 204 -7.36 -13.75 -22.95
CA THR A 204 -8.01 -13.02 -21.85
C THR A 204 -9.03 -13.93 -21.18
N THR A 205 -9.11 -13.91 -19.87
CA THR A 205 -10.09 -14.67 -19.10
C THR A 205 -10.37 -14.01 -17.76
N GLU A 206 -11.46 -14.38 -17.14
CA GLU A 206 -11.78 -14.02 -15.76
C GLU A 206 -11.67 -15.25 -14.86
N LEU A 207 -10.90 -15.12 -13.77
CA LEU A 207 -10.77 -16.12 -12.73
C LEU A 207 -11.37 -15.58 -11.44
N GLY A 208 -12.60 -15.94 -11.16
CA GLY A 208 -13.44 -15.27 -10.14
C GLY A 208 -13.70 -13.82 -10.57
N ALA A 209 -13.40 -12.86 -9.70
CA ALA A 209 -13.52 -11.42 -9.99
C ALA A 209 -12.20 -10.80 -10.52
N THR A 210 -11.32 -11.59 -11.14
CA THR A 210 -9.98 -11.16 -11.56
C THR A 210 -9.85 -11.30 -13.06
N SER A 211 -9.64 -10.18 -13.75
CA SER A 211 -9.27 -10.19 -15.17
C SER A 211 -7.81 -10.63 -15.32
N VAL A 212 -7.57 -11.56 -16.22
CA VAL A 212 -6.27 -12.18 -16.46
C VAL A 212 -5.94 -12.12 -17.95
N ILE A 213 -4.72 -11.69 -18.28
CA ILE A 213 -4.13 -11.84 -19.61
C ILE A 213 -2.94 -12.78 -19.50
N VAL A 214 -2.90 -13.81 -20.35
CA VAL A 214 -1.73 -14.67 -20.57
C VAL A 214 -1.29 -14.52 -22.01
N ALA A 215 -0.05 -14.13 -22.23
CA ALA A 215 0.42 -13.77 -23.57
C ALA A 215 1.83 -14.28 -23.87
N ALA A 216 2.07 -14.63 -25.14
CA ALA A 216 3.40 -14.63 -25.70
C ALA A 216 3.74 -13.17 -26.09
N MET A 217 4.34 -12.43 -25.16
CA MET A 217 4.66 -11.01 -25.35
C MET A 217 5.96 -10.86 -26.11
N PRO A 218 6.00 -10.07 -27.21
CA PRO A 218 7.23 -9.80 -27.91
C PRO A 218 8.27 -9.17 -26.99
N LEU A 219 9.53 -9.56 -27.08
CA LEU A 219 10.60 -8.92 -26.29
C LEU A 219 10.73 -7.43 -26.62
N LYS A 220 10.34 -7.00 -27.83
CA LYS A 220 10.28 -5.58 -28.22
C LYS A 220 9.29 -4.79 -27.37
N GLU A 221 8.19 -5.39 -26.95
CA GLU A 221 7.23 -4.74 -26.04
C GLU A 221 7.77 -4.70 -24.61
N CYS A 222 8.50 -5.73 -24.18
CA CYS A 222 9.11 -5.75 -22.84
C CYS A 222 10.07 -4.58 -22.61
N ILE A 223 10.87 -4.20 -23.61
CA ILE A 223 11.83 -3.07 -23.46
C ILE A 223 11.18 -1.69 -23.46
N LYS A 224 9.87 -1.59 -23.81
CA LYS A 224 9.09 -0.35 -23.74
C LYS A 224 8.45 -0.13 -22.39
N LEU A 225 8.39 -1.14 -21.52
CA LEU A 225 7.79 -1.02 -20.20
C LEU A 225 8.49 0.09 -19.39
N PRO A 226 7.73 1.01 -18.78
CA PRO A 226 8.29 2.08 -17.97
C PRO A 226 8.86 1.54 -16.65
N GLY A 227 9.74 2.29 -16.03
CA GLY A 227 10.19 2.00 -14.67
C GLY A 227 11.17 0.82 -14.52
N ILE A 228 11.66 0.23 -15.62
CA ILE A 228 12.69 -0.83 -15.54
C ILE A 228 14.03 -0.26 -15.08
N LYS A 229 14.44 0.91 -15.62
CA LYS A 229 15.76 1.52 -15.36
C LYS A 229 15.92 2.03 -13.94
N ASP A 230 14.90 2.69 -13.41
CA ASP A 230 14.88 3.27 -12.07
C ASP A 230 14.32 2.30 -11.00
N GLY A 231 13.84 1.13 -11.43
CA GLY A 231 13.30 0.10 -10.54
C GLY A 231 11.86 0.34 -10.09
N SER A 232 11.21 1.42 -10.50
CA SER A 232 9.83 1.77 -10.09
C SER A 232 8.81 0.70 -10.52
N LEU A 233 9.06 0.00 -11.65
CA LEU A 233 8.24 -1.14 -12.10
C LEU A 233 8.25 -2.33 -11.13
N PHE A 234 9.23 -2.41 -10.22
CA PHE A 234 9.47 -3.58 -9.36
C PHE A 234 9.18 -3.31 -7.89
N GLN A 235 8.49 -2.24 -7.55
CA GLN A 235 8.29 -1.86 -6.15
C GLN A 235 7.51 -2.91 -5.34
N LYS A 236 6.54 -3.59 -5.93
CA LYS A 236 5.83 -4.71 -5.29
C LYS A 236 6.57 -6.05 -5.39
N ASN A 237 7.70 -6.11 -6.08
CA ASN A 237 8.51 -7.31 -6.11
C ASN A 237 9.32 -7.41 -4.80
N VAL A 238 9.11 -8.49 -4.03
CA VAL A 238 9.87 -8.76 -2.80
C VAL A 238 11.37 -8.97 -3.06
N ARG A 239 11.75 -9.08 -4.34
CA ARG A 239 13.09 -9.41 -4.77
C ARG A 239 13.44 -8.60 -6.02
N GLN A 240 14.26 -7.57 -5.86
CA GLN A 240 14.85 -6.87 -7.00
C GLN A 240 16.06 -7.64 -7.56
N SER A 241 16.63 -7.19 -8.65
CA SER A 241 17.67 -7.90 -9.39
C SER A 241 18.90 -8.23 -8.54
N PHE A 242 19.43 -9.44 -8.68
CA PHE A 242 20.72 -9.88 -8.09
C PHE A 242 21.96 -9.29 -8.76
N GLY A 243 21.80 -8.28 -9.62
CA GLY A 243 22.86 -7.73 -10.47
C GLY A 243 23.01 -8.47 -11.80
N ILE A 244 23.59 -7.78 -12.78
CA ILE A 244 23.68 -8.24 -14.18
C ILE A 244 24.60 -9.48 -14.34
N ASN A 245 25.45 -9.74 -13.34
CA ASN A 245 26.51 -10.75 -13.43
C ASN A 245 26.18 -12.12 -12.83
N ASN A 246 24.91 -12.37 -12.44
CA ASN A 246 24.56 -13.68 -11.92
C ASN A 246 24.46 -14.73 -13.07
N THR A 247 24.59 -16.02 -12.73
CA THR A 247 24.63 -17.13 -13.71
C THR A 247 23.34 -17.21 -14.55
N VAL A 248 22.19 -16.85 -13.98
CA VAL A 248 20.90 -16.87 -14.67
C VAL A 248 20.84 -15.76 -15.71
N ASN A 249 21.25 -14.55 -15.35
CA ASN A 249 21.29 -13.40 -16.26
C ASN A 249 22.27 -13.63 -17.42
N LYS A 250 23.41 -14.29 -17.15
CA LYS A 250 24.36 -14.67 -18.21
C LYS A 250 23.73 -15.65 -19.21
N LYS A 251 22.96 -16.64 -18.75
CA LYS A 251 22.25 -17.58 -19.63
C LYS A 251 21.18 -16.87 -20.46
N ILE A 252 20.34 -15.99 -19.83
CA ILE A 252 19.34 -15.18 -20.53
C ILE A 252 20.01 -14.34 -21.61
N LYS A 253 21.07 -13.60 -21.27
CA LYS A 253 21.82 -12.75 -22.20
C LYS A 253 22.41 -13.57 -23.37
N LYS A 254 22.96 -14.74 -23.07
CA LYS A 254 23.51 -15.63 -24.11
C LYS A 254 22.43 -16.08 -25.09
N THR A 255 21.23 -16.45 -24.59
CA THR A 255 20.11 -16.89 -25.46
C THR A 255 19.61 -15.73 -26.33
N ILE A 256 19.45 -14.53 -25.79
CA ILE A 256 18.95 -13.36 -26.55
C ILE A 256 19.96 -12.92 -27.62
N ASN A 257 21.25 -13.04 -27.33
CA ASN A 257 22.31 -12.63 -28.26
C ASN A 257 22.66 -13.69 -29.31
N ASP A 258 22.18 -14.94 -29.16
CA ASP A 258 22.40 -16.01 -30.13
C ASP A 258 21.28 -15.99 -31.20
N PRO A 259 21.58 -15.65 -32.46
CA PRO A 259 20.59 -15.60 -33.53
C PRO A 259 19.79 -16.89 -33.73
N ASN A 260 20.40 -18.03 -33.43
CA ASN A 260 19.78 -19.35 -33.63
C ASN A 260 18.94 -19.81 -32.44
N LYS A 261 19.06 -19.15 -31.26
CA LYS A 261 18.38 -19.55 -30.02
C LYS A 261 17.38 -18.51 -29.51
N CYS A 262 17.45 -17.31 -30.01
CA CYS A 262 16.58 -16.20 -29.53
C CYS A 262 15.10 -16.51 -29.77
N GLY A 263 14.74 -17.16 -30.89
CA GLY A 263 13.36 -17.59 -31.15
C GLY A 263 12.83 -18.63 -30.15
N ASP A 264 13.72 -19.42 -29.55
CA ASP A 264 13.36 -20.41 -28.53
C ASP A 264 13.29 -19.83 -27.11
N PHE A 265 13.51 -18.52 -26.93
CA PHE A 265 13.53 -17.86 -25.61
C PHE A 265 12.26 -18.13 -24.82
N PHE A 266 11.11 -18.17 -25.48
CA PHE A 266 9.82 -18.48 -24.86
C PHE A 266 9.82 -19.84 -24.14
N PHE A 267 10.46 -20.82 -24.67
CA PHE A 267 10.50 -22.21 -24.13
C PHE A 267 11.54 -22.37 -23.00
N PHE A 268 12.54 -21.48 -22.96
CA PHE A 268 13.62 -21.55 -21.97
C PHE A 268 13.40 -20.68 -20.75
N HIS A 269 12.30 -19.90 -20.74
CA HIS A 269 12.01 -18.91 -19.72
C HIS A 269 10.73 -19.20 -18.95
N ASN A 270 10.78 -19.11 -17.60
CA ASN A 270 9.63 -19.41 -16.74
C ASN A 270 8.47 -18.38 -16.81
N GLY A 271 8.66 -17.33 -17.58
CA GLY A 271 7.68 -16.24 -17.71
C GLY A 271 7.87 -15.10 -16.71
N ILE A 272 7.11 -14.05 -16.95
CA ILE A 272 7.07 -12.82 -16.17
C ILE A 272 5.65 -12.63 -15.67
N THR A 273 5.49 -12.17 -14.44
CA THR A 273 4.17 -11.90 -13.86
C THR A 273 4.09 -10.45 -13.40
N ALA A 274 3.05 -9.78 -13.86
CA ALA A 274 2.71 -8.42 -13.45
C ALA A 274 1.31 -8.36 -12.86
N ILE A 275 1.10 -7.41 -11.99
CA ILE A 275 -0.19 -7.02 -11.44
C ILE A 275 -0.51 -5.60 -11.88
N CYS A 276 -1.78 -5.32 -12.05
CA CYS A 276 -2.31 -4.01 -12.44
C CYS A 276 -3.50 -3.68 -11.55
N ASN A 277 -3.71 -2.39 -11.27
CA ASN A 277 -4.92 -1.96 -10.59
C ASN A 277 -6.15 -2.08 -11.52
N LYS A 278 -5.94 -1.87 -12.83
CA LYS A 278 -6.95 -2.01 -13.87
C LYS A 278 -6.32 -2.39 -15.20
N ILE A 279 -7.00 -3.26 -15.95
CA ILE A 279 -6.70 -3.62 -17.32
C ILE A 279 -7.85 -3.14 -18.20
N GLN A 280 -7.57 -2.34 -19.22
CA GLN A 280 -8.56 -1.87 -20.18
C GLN A 280 -8.18 -2.36 -21.58
N GLU A 281 -9.01 -3.19 -22.17
CA GLU A 281 -8.87 -3.60 -23.57
C GLU A 281 -9.27 -2.45 -24.49
N CYS A 282 -8.37 -2.10 -25.43
CA CYS A 282 -8.57 -1.02 -26.41
C CYS A 282 -8.87 -1.54 -27.83
N GLY A 283 -8.92 -2.88 -28.00
CA GLY A 283 -9.09 -3.54 -29.30
C GLY A 283 -7.78 -3.79 -30.04
N ASN A 284 -7.81 -4.65 -31.05
CA ASN A 284 -6.66 -4.99 -31.90
C ASN A 284 -5.39 -5.43 -31.14
N GLY A 285 -5.57 -6.10 -29.99
CA GLY A 285 -4.46 -6.57 -29.14
C GLY A 285 -3.81 -5.45 -28.31
N GLU A 286 -4.38 -4.26 -28.24
CA GLU A 286 -3.92 -3.18 -27.38
C GLU A 286 -4.63 -3.22 -26.03
N PHE A 287 -3.83 -3.15 -24.94
CA PHE A 287 -4.29 -3.14 -23.57
C PHE A 287 -3.65 -1.99 -22.81
N LYS A 288 -4.47 -1.16 -22.17
CA LYS A 288 -4.01 -0.10 -21.29
C LYS A 288 -3.98 -0.63 -19.87
N LEU A 289 -2.79 -0.62 -19.26
CA LEU A 289 -2.49 -1.13 -17.92
C LEU A 289 -2.33 0.05 -16.99
N TYR A 290 -3.07 0.06 -15.88
CA TYR A 290 -3.00 1.10 -14.86
C TYR A 290 -2.39 0.53 -13.57
N GLY A 291 -1.45 1.26 -12.97
CA GLY A 291 -0.78 0.82 -11.75
C GLY A 291 0.04 -0.45 -11.95
N LEU A 292 0.78 -0.52 -13.07
CA LEU A 292 1.56 -1.68 -13.47
C LEU A 292 2.72 -1.93 -12.51
N ASN A 293 2.83 -3.16 -12.00
CA ASN A 293 3.95 -3.66 -11.21
C ASN A 293 4.33 -5.07 -11.60
N VAL A 294 5.60 -5.32 -11.77
CA VAL A 294 6.13 -6.67 -12.04
C VAL A 294 6.53 -7.33 -10.73
N VAL A 295 5.81 -8.38 -10.37
CA VAL A 295 6.00 -9.13 -9.11
C VAL A 295 6.92 -10.33 -9.27
N ASN A 296 7.12 -10.82 -10.50
CA ASN A 296 8.09 -11.87 -10.81
C ASN A 296 8.70 -11.61 -12.20
N GLY A 297 10.02 -11.86 -12.36
CA GLY A 297 10.73 -11.67 -13.62
C GLY A 297 11.55 -10.38 -13.72
N CYS A 298 11.80 -9.69 -12.61
CA CYS A 298 12.62 -8.46 -12.55
C CYS A 298 13.99 -8.64 -13.21
N GLN A 299 14.72 -9.72 -12.86
CA GLN A 299 16.04 -10.02 -13.45
C GLN A 299 15.96 -10.20 -14.97
N SER A 300 14.89 -10.86 -15.43
CA SER A 300 14.68 -11.12 -16.85
C SER A 300 14.44 -9.83 -17.61
N LEU A 301 13.57 -8.94 -17.11
CA LEU A 301 13.32 -7.65 -17.75
C LEU A 301 14.56 -6.75 -17.79
N ASN A 302 15.32 -6.68 -16.70
CA ASN A 302 16.60 -5.96 -16.68
C ASN A 302 17.59 -6.51 -17.71
N THR A 303 17.66 -7.86 -17.82
CA THR A 303 18.56 -8.51 -18.79
C THR A 303 18.07 -8.28 -20.23
N ILE A 304 16.76 -8.41 -20.50
CA ILE A 304 16.15 -8.12 -21.80
C ILE A 304 16.44 -6.67 -22.20
N LEU A 305 16.26 -5.72 -21.29
CA LEU A 305 16.56 -4.32 -21.56
C LEU A 305 18.05 -4.08 -21.84
N SER A 306 18.96 -4.77 -21.12
CA SER A 306 20.40 -4.68 -21.38
C SER A 306 20.81 -5.21 -22.77
N CYS A 307 19.95 -6.03 -23.38
CA CYS A 307 20.12 -6.57 -24.73
C CYS A 307 19.27 -5.82 -25.78
N SER A 308 18.79 -4.62 -25.47
CA SER A 308 17.80 -3.91 -26.29
C SER A 308 18.16 -3.71 -27.76
N GLU A 309 19.45 -3.56 -28.09
CA GLU A 309 19.91 -3.46 -29.46
C GLU A 309 19.62 -4.72 -30.28
N ASN A 310 19.86 -5.89 -29.70
CA ASN A 310 19.58 -7.17 -30.34
C ASN A 310 18.09 -7.49 -30.36
N VAL A 311 17.38 -7.17 -29.26
CA VAL A 311 15.94 -7.36 -29.16
C VAL A 311 15.20 -6.54 -30.24
N ARG A 312 15.60 -5.31 -30.53
CA ARG A 312 14.98 -4.47 -31.58
C ARG A 312 15.10 -5.03 -33.00
N LYS A 313 16.09 -5.88 -33.24
CA LYS A 313 16.34 -6.50 -34.54
C LYS A 313 15.55 -7.81 -34.78
N ARG A 314 14.78 -8.27 -33.76
CA ARG A 314 14.10 -9.58 -33.78
C ARG A 314 12.59 -9.42 -33.65
N ASP A 315 11.85 -10.05 -34.56
CA ASP A 315 10.39 -10.12 -34.51
C ASP A 315 9.87 -11.47 -34.02
N ASP A 316 10.77 -12.44 -33.85
CA ASP A 316 10.49 -13.84 -33.52
C ASP A 316 10.76 -14.19 -32.04
N ALA A 317 11.12 -13.24 -31.21
CA ALA A 317 11.48 -13.47 -29.83
C ALA A 317 10.35 -13.05 -28.87
N TYR A 318 9.87 -13.99 -28.08
CA TYR A 318 8.75 -13.83 -27.16
C TYR A 318 9.11 -14.29 -25.75
N VAL A 319 8.34 -13.82 -24.78
CA VAL A 319 8.35 -14.32 -23.39
C VAL A 319 6.93 -14.55 -22.91
N LEU A 320 6.72 -15.58 -22.12
CA LEU A 320 5.44 -15.76 -21.42
C LEU A 320 5.22 -14.62 -20.42
N PHE A 321 4.15 -13.88 -20.59
CA PHE A 321 3.78 -12.79 -19.69
C PHE A 321 2.37 -13.03 -19.13
N ARG A 322 2.19 -12.78 -17.84
CA ARG A 322 0.92 -12.86 -17.16
C ARG A 322 0.61 -11.51 -16.53
N PHE A 323 -0.57 -10.96 -16.83
CA PHE A 323 -1.07 -9.74 -16.22
C PHE A 323 -2.32 -10.09 -15.43
N TYR A 324 -2.39 -9.64 -14.19
CA TYR A 324 -3.53 -9.83 -13.30
C TYR A 324 -4.08 -8.48 -12.87
N GLU A 325 -5.40 -8.27 -13.04
CA GLU A 325 -6.08 -7.11 -12.48
C GLU A 325 -6.37 -7.35 -11.00
N ILE A 326 -5.56 -6.80 -10.14
CA ILE A 326 -5.63 -6.99 -8.68
C ILE A 326 -5.62 -5.62 -8.02
N PRO A 327 -6.78 -4.95 -7.90
CA PRO A 327 -6.87 -3.67 -7.20
C PRO A 327 -6.65 -3.80 -5.67
N GLN A 328 -6.90 -5.01 -5.10
CA GLN A 328 -6.77 -5.23 -3.67
C GLN A 328 -5.30 -5.45 -3.26
N ARG A 329 -4.83 -4.62 -2.32
CA ARG A 329 -3.45 -4.64 -1.83
C ARG A 329 -3.01 -5.99 -1.30
N ASP A 330 -3.79 -6.60 -0.40
CA ASP A 330 -3.43 -7.86 0.24
C ASP A 330 -3.28 -9.02 -0.73
N ARG A 331 -4.18 -9.05 -1.71
CA ARG A 331 -4.13 -10.07 -2.74
C ARG A 331 -2.94 -9.87 -3.65
N ALA A 332 -2.58 -8.62 -3.97
CA ALA A 332 -1.39 -8.27 -4.71
C ALA A 332 -0.11 -8.66 -3.97
N ASP A 333 -0.04 -8.39 -2.67
CA ASP A 333 1.09 -8.77 -1.81
C ASP A 333 1.20 -10.29 -1.67
N SER A 334 0.07 -10.99 -1.49
CA SER A 334 0.03 -12.46 -1.45
C SER A 334 0.52 -13.10 -2.76
N ILE A 335 0.12 -12.56 -3.91
CA ILE A 335 0.60 -13.03 -5.23
C ILE A 335 2.09 -12.78 -5.37
N SER A 336 2.57 -11.60 -4.98
CA SER A 336 3.99 -11.27 -5.01
C SER A 336 4.81 -12.26 -4.16
N ILE A 337 4.38 -12.54 -2.95
CA ILE A 337 5.03 -13.49 -2.03
C ILE A 337 5.02 -14.90 -2.65
N ASN A 338 3.85 -15.40 -3.04
CA ASN A 338 3.71 -16.79 -3.50
C ASN A 338 4.41 -17.05 -4.84
N THR A 339 4.43 -16.09 -5.76
CA THR A 339 5.16 -16.24 -7.04
C THR A 339 6.68 -16.21 -6.85
N ASN A 340 7.17 -15.57 -5.80
CA ASN A 340 8.61 -15.52 -5.50
C ASN A 340 9.09 -16.66 -4.58
N THR A 341 8.22 -17.30 -3.80
CA THR A 341 8.58 -18.44 -2.92
C THR A 341 8.92 -19.72 -3.68
N GLN A 342 8.52 -19.82 -4.94
CA GLN A 342 8.96 -20.90 -5.84
C GLN A 342 10.46 -20.87 -6.15
N SER A 343 11.17 -19.80 -5.80
CA SER A 343 12.63 -19.68 -5.80
C SER A 343 13.08 -19.45 -4.35
N ALA A 344 14.23 -19.98 -3.93
CA ALA A 344 14.73 -19.85 -2.56
C ALA A 344 14.81 -18.38 -2.09
N VAL A 345 13.73 -17.86 -1.49
CA VAL A 345 13.60 -16.50 -0.95
C VAL A 345 14.06 -16.53 0.50
N LYS A 346 14.96 -15.62 0.89
CA LYS A 346 15.37 -15.49 2.29
C LYS A 346 14.30 -14.68 3.08
N ALA A 347 14.18 -14.97 4.36
CA ALA A 347 13.24 -14.28 5.26
C ALA A 347 13.38 -12.73 5.21
N ARG A 348 14.58 -12.20 4.97
CA ARG A 348 14.84 -10.76 4.78
C ARG A 348 14.11 -10.20 3.56
N ASP A 349 14.06 -10.93 2.44
CA ASP A 349 13.44 -10.46 1.19
C ASP A 349 11.91 -10.33 1.35
N LEU A 350 11.31 -11.18 2.19
CA LEU A 350 9.87 -11.14 2.50
C LEU A 350 9.46 -9.92 3.34
N ARG A 351 10.39 -9.38 4.14
CA ARG A 351 10.14 -8.22 5.00
C ARG A 351 10.45 -6.87 4.33
N SER A 352 11.03 -6.89 3.13
CA SER A 352 11.50 -5.69 2.43
C SER A 352 10.42 -4.62 2.20
N ASN A 353 9.15 -5.02 2.11
CA ASN A 353 8.00 -4.13 1.95
C ASN A 353 7.24 -3.89 3.26
N SER A 354 7.76 -4.33 4.41
CA SER A 354 7.11 -4.06 5.70
C SER A 354 7.14 -2.56 6.03
N LYS A 355 6.11 -2.08 6.71
CA LYS A 355 5.99 -0.68 7.14
C LYS A 355 7.23 -0.21 7.91
N GLN A 356 7.74 -1.04 8.81
CA GLN A 356 8.95 -0.76 9.60
C GLN A 356 10.19 -0.51 8.73
N ILE A 357 10.44 -1.39 7.75
CA ILE A 357 11.59 -1.25 6.85
C ILE A 357 11.45 -0.01 5.95
N LEU A 358 10.25 0.28 5.46
CA LEU A 358 9.99 1.47 4.65
C LEU A 358 10.15 2.77 5.46
N LYS A 359 9.69 2.78 6.73
CA LYS A 359 9.92 3.92 7.64
C LYS A 359 11.40 4.10 7.95
N LEU A 360 12.13 3.02 8.23
CA LEU A 360 13.57 3.07 8.47
C LEU A 360 14.32 3.63 7.25
N LYS A 361 13.93 3.23 6.03
CA LYS A 361 14.45 3.82 4.79
C LYS A 361 14.22 5.32 4.77
N LYS A 362 12.97 5.77 4.99
CA LYS A 362 12.60 7.18 4.96
C LYS A 362 13.37 7.99 6.02
N ALA A 363 13.46 7.48 7.25
CA ALA A 363 14.20 8.13 8.33
C ALA A 363 15.70 8.22 8.03
N TYR A 364 16.30 7.15 7.47
CA TYR A 364 17.69 7.14 7.07
C TYR A 364 17.98 8.16 5.97
N GLU A 365 17.18 8.17 4.90
CA GLU A 365 17.34 9.08 3.77
C GLU A 365 17.05 10.55 4.13
N ALA A 366 16.16 10.80 5.10
CA ALA A 366 15.94 12.14 5.66
C ALA A 366 17.14 12.63 6.49
N LYS A 367 17.77 11.73 7.26
CA LYS A 367 18.95 12.06 8.08
C LYS A 367 20.23 12.21 7.26
N TYR A 368 20.36 11.43 6.21
CA TYR A 368 21.54 11.39 5.33
C TYR A 368 21.11 11.72 3.89
N SER A 369 21.12 13.00 3.52
CA SER A 369 20.62 13.49 2.22
C SER A 369 21.25 12.80 1.01
N ASN A 370 22.53 12.39 1.12
CA ASN A 370 23.24 11.65 0.07
C ASN A 370 23.23 10.12 0.30
N GLY A 371 22.61 9.66 1.40
CA GLY A 371 22.51 8.24 1.73
C GLY A 371 21.38 7.54 0.97
N PHE A 372 21.46 6.23 0.89
CA PHE A 372 20.41 5.38 0.33
C PHE A 372 20.28 4.10 1.17
N PHE A 373 19.08 3.78 1.59
CA PHE A 373 18.79 2.57 2.33
C PHE A 373 18.11 1.55 1.43
N ALA A 374 18.86 0.52 1.00
CA ALA A 374 18.32 -0.54 0.18
C ALA A 374 17.44 -1.49 1.00
N THR A 375 16.15 -1.46 0.80
CA THR A 375 15.20 -2.37 1.45
C THR A 375 15.19 -3.74 0.80
N LYS A 376 15.56 -3.80 -0.48
CA LYS A 376 15.54 -5.00 -1.30
C LYS A 376 16.93 -5.36 -1.79
N ARG A 377 17.19 -6.63 -1.91
CA ARG A 377 18.46 -7.11 -2.46
C ARG A 377 18.56 -6.75 -3.95
N GLY A 378 19.64 -6.05 -4.32
CA GLY A 378 19.86 -5.59 -5.69
C GLY A 378 19.06 -4.34 -6.08
N GLU A 379 18.53 -3.60 -5.13
CA GLU A 379 17.89 -2.30 -5.37
C GLU A 379 18.89 -1.34 -6.02
N ILE A 380 18.42 -0.60 -7.02
CA ILE A 380 19.27 0.32 -7.79
C ILE A 380 19.52 1.56 -6.93
N ILE A 381 20.80 1.85 -6.71
CA ILE A 381 21.20 3.07 -6.02
C ILE A 381 21.08 4.23 -7.02
N PRO A 382 20.30 5.30 -6.72
CA PRO A 382 20.20 6.47 -7.57
C PRO A 382 21.58 7.09 -7.83
N ALA A 383 21.77 7.68 -9.01
CA ALA A 383 23.08 8.21 -9.45
C ALA A 383 23.55 9.42 -8.63
N ASP A 384 22.62 10.11 -7.97
CA ASP A 384 22.86 11.26 -7.09
C ASP A 384 23.22 10.86 -5.65
N LYS A 385 23.24 9.55 -5.34
CA LYS A 385 23.55 9.05 -4.00
C LYS A 385 24.99 8.57 -3.87
N ASP A 386 25.60 8.85 -2.73
CA ASP A 386 26.95 8.42 -2.42
C ASP A 386 26.99 6.94 -2.03
N LYS A 387 27.71 6.13 -2.81
CA LYS A 387 27.85 4.69 -2.59
C LYS A 387 28.45 4.34 -1.21
N GLN A 388 29.26 5.23 -0.61
CA GLN A 388 29.85 4.98 0.71
C GLN A 388 28.84 5.20 1.84
N SER A 389 27.81 6.01 1.59
CA SER A 389 26.71 6.28 2.51
C SER A 389 25.48 5.42 2.23
N CYS A 390 25.62 4.27 1.55
CA CYS A 390 24.52 3.37 1.23
C CYS A 390 24.54 2.16 2.16
N ILE A 391 23.37 1.85 2.75
CA ILE A 391 23.14 0.61 3.54
C ILE A 391 22.45 -0.42 2.65
N GLN A 392 22.99 -1.64 2.61
CA GLN A 392 22.44 -2.80 1.85
C GLN A 392 22.03 -3.94 2.77
#